data_f6c9013d5cfbc613d68dea7563a58581
#
_entry.id   f6c9013d5cfbc613d68dea7563a58581
#
_cell.length_a   1.000
_cell.length_b   1.000
_cell.length_c   1.000
_cell.angle_alpha   90.00
_cell.angle_beta   90.00
_cell.angle_gamma   90.00
#
_symmetry.space_group_name_H-M   'P 1'
#
loop_
_entity.id
_entity.type
_entity.pdbx_description
1 polymer ?
#
loop_
_entity_poly.entity_id
_entity_poly.type
_entity_poly.pdbx_seq_one_letter_code
_entity_poly.pdbx_strand_id
1 'polypeptide(L)'
;MTTSVSNEAVSVVAAEPVAPIAAPPPQQRGVYRIRHTLASRFAFLVICVAIVLSALAYGTVHYWALALFNLGGLTILVLWVVDGFQLGTLRINRNLLQLPLLAGIVLGVVQLLPLRSGGLLSTLSLDPNSTKLVIVQLTSLLVYFAATLVFVDTPHRLQLIVRTIMIFGFLLAIFGLTQSFTSPTKVYWMRELNQSTAFGPFINRHHFAGYMELTISLPLGLLLAGSIDKEKRLLYLFLAGMMGVALVMTASRGGIISLVAEIVFLVIVTAIWRKQGERRRVGSSRLKSVATRVALAGALIVGLFMGVVLLGGEFSLNRFIDSVNTDDPTTGRAHFWSVTLDIIKANPIAGTGLGAFGVIYTRYDSRNGLYRLEQAHNDYLQVFSDAGVVGGVLAFSFVVLLFYRGFKRAKSRDDFRRGVALAALGGCFAVLVHSFFDFTLHTTSNALLFLILAALATMNGRVEDAPRRRRRKTSEATSPELP
;
A
#
# COMPACT_ATOMS: atom_id res chain seq x y z
N MET A 1 43.98 -52.23 78.85
CA MET A 1 44.48 -52.21 77.48
C MET A 1 43.97 -50.98 76.77
N THR A 2 44.68 -49.98 76.69
CA THR A 2 44.36 -48.70 76.16
C THR A 2 44.99 -48.60 74.78
N THR A 3 44.22 -48.38 73.76
CA THR A 3 44.69 -48.09 72.42
C THR A 3 44.42 -46.61 72.09
N SER A 4 45.45 -45.86 71.93
CA SER A 4 45.49 -44.47 71.52
C SER A 4 45.15 -44.34 70.00
N VAL A 5 44.27 -43.45 69.65
CA VAL A 5 44.00 -43.06 68.27
C VAL A 5 44.65 -41.70 68.03
N SER A 6 45.62 -41.67 67.11
CA SER A 6 46.31 -40.47 66.65
C SER A 6 45.46 -39.62 65.77
N ASN A 7 45.31 -38.32 66.07
CA ASN A 7 44.71 -37.31 65.26
C ASN A 7 45.70 -36.85 64.15
N GLU A 8 45.44 -37.22 62.91
CA GLU A 8 46.04 -36.57 61.74
C GLU A 8 45.30 -35.31 61.38
N ALA A 9 46.00 -34.17 61.47
CA ALA A 9 45.44 -32.89 61.03
C ALA A 9 45.45 -32.80 59.50
N VAL A 10 44.28 -32.72 58.90
CA VAL A 10 44.10 -32.45 57.49
C VAL A 10 44.32 -30.95 57.27
N SER A 11 45.39 -30.61 56.59
CA SER A 11 45.65 -29.24 56.12
C SER A 11 44.73 -28.87 54.99
N VAL A 12 43.78 -27.95 55.23
CA VAL A 12 42.94 -27.36 54.21
C VAL A 12 43.79 -26.38 53.40
N VAL A 13 44.14 -26.77 52.18
CA VAL A 13 44.75 -25.86 51.21
C VAL A 13 43.66 -24.83 50.77
N ALA A 14 43.87 -23.57 51.15
CA ALA A 14 43.02 -22.47 50.72
C ALA A 14 43.13 -22.32 49.20
N ALA A 15 41.98 -22.54 48.47
CA ALA A 15 41.92 -22.26 47.04
C ALA A 15 42.13 -20.78 46.76
N GLU A 16 43.09 -20.45 45.92
CA GLU A 16 43.28 -19.08 45.41
C GLU A 16 42.00 -18.57 44.74
N PRO A 17 41.62 -17.30 44.95
CA PRO A 17 40.45 -16.72 44.28
C PRO A 17 40.72 -16.67 42.78
N VAL A 18 39.90 -17.45 42.02
CA VAL A 18 39.89 -17.40 40.56
C VAL A 18 39.53 -15.98 40.12
N ALA A 19 40.45 -15.29 39.45
CA ALA A 19 40.19 -13.96 38.92
C ALA A 19 38.93 -13.98 38.01
N PRO A 20 38.01 -13.01 38.12
CA PRO A 20 36.83 -12.98 37.32
C PRO A 20 37.20 -12.91 35.83
N ILE A 21 36.71 -13.90 35.04
CA ILE A 21 36.89 -13.94 33.59
C ILE A 21 36.37 -12.62 33.06
N ALA A 22 37.24 -11.79 32.50
CA ALA A 22 36.89 -10.52 31.90
C ALA A 22 35.79 -10.78 30.84
N ALA A 23 34.64 -10.11 31.01
CA ALA A 23 33.53 -10.22 30.04
C ALA A 23 34.07 -9.87 28.64
N PRO A 24 33.76 -10.66 27.60
CA PRO A 24 34.27 -10.38 26.27
C PRO A 24 33.86 -8.95 25.86
N PRO A 25 34.77 -8.20 25.21
CA PRO A 25 34.48 -6.83 24.83
C PRO A 25 33.16 -6.80 24.02
N PRO A 26 32.29 -5.80 24.25
CA PRO A 26 31.05 -5.71 23.54
C PRO A 26 31.34 -5.71 22.04
N GLN A 27 30.88 -6.77 21.34
CA GLN A 27 31.03 -6.85 19.90
C GLN A 27 30.49 -5.54 19.33
N GLN A 28 31.38 -4.74 18.79
CA GLN A 28 31.05 -3.58 17.98
C GLN A 28 30.22 -4.13 16.82
N ARG A 29 28.89 -4.07 16.94
CA ARG A 29 28.01 -4.24 15.78
C ARG A 29 28.42 -3.15 14.80
N GLY A 30 29.29 -3.51 13.87
CA GLY A 30 29.71 -2.64 12.80
C GLY A 30 28.46 -2.06 12.17
N VAL A 31 28.38 -0.76 12.04
CA VAL A 31 27.40 -0.08 11.22
C VAL A 31 27.70 -0.56 9.81
N TYR A 32 27.04 -1.65 9.37
CA TYR A 32 27.13 -2.11 7.99
C TYR A 32 26.60 -0.96 7.13
N ARG A 33 27.48 -0.15 6.59
CA ARG A 33 27.16 0.79 5.52
C ARG A 33 26.75 -0.08 4.32
N ILE A 34 25.45 -0.15 4.06
CA ILE A 34 24.94 -0.80 2.87
C ILE A 34 25.52 -0.04 1.67
N ARG A 35 26.46 -0.67 0.96
CA ARG A 35 26.98 -0.13 -0.31
C ARG A 35 25.90 -0.30 -1.35
N HIS A 36 25.34 0.80 -1.81
CA HIS A 36 24.44 0.79 -2.95
C HIS A 36 25.23 0.80 -4.25
N THR A 37 25.08 -0.25 -5.04
CA THR A 37 25.58 -0.31 -6.42
C THR A 37 24.85 0.71 -7.30
N LEU A 38 25.38 1.01 -8.48
CA LEU A 38 24.67 1.81 -9.47
C LEU A 38 23.38 1.12 -9.91
N ALA A 39 23.41 -0.20 -10.11
CA ALA A 39 22.21 -0.98 -10.46
C ALA A 39 21.12 -0.85 -9.40
N SER A 40 21.46 -0.92 -8.10
CA SER A 40 20.53 -0.69 -6.99
C SER A 40 19.93 0.72 -6.98
N ARG A 41 20.70 1.75 -7.38
CA ARG A 41 20.19 3.13 -7.47
C ARG A 41 19.21 3.28 -8.65
N PHE A 42 19.56 2.71 -9.80
CA PHE A 42 18.68 2.74 -10.97
C PHE A 42 17.41 1.90 -10.75
N ALA A 43 17.48 0.73 -10.11
CA ALA A 43 16.30 -0.07 -9.78
C ALA A 43 15.33 0.73 -8.88
N PHE A 44 15.85 1.42 -7.86
CA PHE A 44 15.05 2.31 -7.01
C PHE A 44 14.44 3.48 -7.80
N LEU A 45 15.22 4.09 -8.72
CA LEU A 45 14.73 5.15 -9.59
C LEU A 45 13.58 4.65 -10.50
N VAL A 46 13.72 3.47 -11.11
CA VAL A 46 12.66 2.88 -11.96
C VAL A 46 11.38 2.66 -11.17
N ILE A 47 11.46 2.23 -9.88
CA ILE A 47 10.27 2.13 -9.02
C ILE A 47 9.60 3.50 -8.85
N CYS A 48 10.36 4.55 -8.53
CA CYS A 48 9.82 5.91 -8.36
C CYS A 48 9.22 6.45 -9.66
N VAL A 49 9.88 6.23 -10.79
CA VAL A 49 9.40 6.63 -12.13
C VAL A 49 8.12 5.87 -12.50
N ALA A 50 8.04 4.57 -12.18
CA ALA A 50 6.85 3.78 -12.45
C ALA A 50 5.61 4.28 -11.69
N ILE A 51 5.76 4.75 -10.43
CA ILE A 51 4.66 5.37 -9.67
C ILE A 51 4.08 6.57 -10.45
N VAL A 52 4.95 7.40 -10.99
CA VAL A 52 4.57 8.63 -11.70
C VAL A 52 4.00 8.31 -13.08
N LEU A 53 4.76 7.57 -13.89
CA LEU A 53 4.39 7.32 -15.29
C LEU A 53 3.16 6.43 -15.42
N SER A 54 2.96 5.45 -14.52
CA SER A 54 1.77 4.60 -14.58
C SER A 54 0.47 5.39 -14.40
N ALA A 55 0.46 6.40 -13.55
CA ALA A 55 -0.69 7.28 -13.38
C ALA A 55 -0.86 8.23 -14.57
N LEU A 56 0.23 8.88 -15.02
CA LEU A 56 0.19 9.82 -16.15
C LEU A 56 -0.16 9.13 -17.47
N ALA A 57 0.23 7.87 -17.66
CA ALA A 57 -0.13 7.10 -18.85
C ALA A 57 -1.56 6.53 -18.78
N TYR A 58 -2.54 7.40 -18.52
CA TYR A 58 -3.97 7.05 -18.42
C TYR A 58 -4.27 5.98 -17.35
N GLY A 59 -3.53 5.97 -16.24
CA GLY A 59 -3.63 4.91 -15.24
C GLY A 59 -3.11 3.55 -15.71
N THR A 60 -2.41 3.51 -16.84
CA THR A 60 -1.88 2.28 -17.48
C THR A 60 -2.99 1.30 -17.89
N VAL A 61 -4.10 1.82 -18.42
CA VAL A 61 -5.20 0.99 -18.95
C VAL A 61 -5.04 0.65 -20.43
N HIS A 62 -4.18 1.36 -21.17
CA HIS A 62 -3.93 1.10 -22.59
C HIS A 62 -2.78 0.10 -22.80
N TYR A 63 -2.86 -0.73 -23.83
CA TYR A 63 -1.85 -1.75 -24.14
C TYR A 63 -0.42 -1.20 -24.28
N TRP A 64 -0.25 -0.01 -24.91
CA TRP A 64 1.06 0.63 -25.02
C TRP A 64 1.63 1.04 -23.66
N ALA A 65 0.78 1.55 -22.76
CA ALA A 65 1.18 1.94 -21.42
C ALA A 65 1.51 0.72 -20.58
N LEU A 66 0.72 -0.36 -20.71
CA LEU A 66 0.98 -1.65 -20.08
C LEU A 66 2.29 -2.27 -20.58
N ALA A 67 2.59 -2.16 -21.88
CA ALA A 67 3.86 -2.62 -22.44
C ALA A 67 5.06 -1.87 -21.81
N LEU A 68 4.98 -0.54 -21.69
CA LEU A 68 6.01 0.26 -21.01
C LEU A 68 6.15 -0.10 -19.53
N PHE A 69 5.03 -0.33 -18.84
CA PHE A 69 5.02 -0.78 -17.47
C PHE A 69 5.73 -2.15 -17.30
N ASN A 70 5.42 -3.09 -18.16
CA ASN A 70 6.06 -4.43 -18.18
C ASN A 70 7.56 -4.34 -18.52
N LEU A 71 7.94 -3.47 -19.44
CA LEU A 71 9.35 -3.19 -19.74
C LEU A 71 10.08 -2.62 -18.52
N GLY A 72 9.44 -1.74 -17.75
CA GLY A 72 9.97 -1.25 -16.47
C GLY A 72 10.20 -2.39 -15.46
N GLY A 73 9.26 -3.33 -15.36
CA GLY A 73 9.41 -4.55 -14.54
C GLY A 73 10.59 -5.41 -14.98
N LEU A 74 10.72 -5.65 -16.28
CA LEU A 74 11.86 -6.37 -16.87
C LEU A 74 13.19 -5.64 -16.59
N THR A 75 13.22 -4.32 -16.75
CA THR A 75 14.39 -3.49 -16.43
C THR A 75 14.81 -3.66 -14.97
N ILE A 76 13.86 -3.67 -14.03
CA ILE A 76 14.14 -3.93 -12.60
C ILE A 76 14.76 -5.33 -12.43
N LEU A 77 14.26 -6.37 -13.08
CA LEU A 77 14.83 -7.72 -12.98
C LEU A 77 16.28 -7.75 -13.45
N VAL A 78 16.57 -7.15 -14.62
CA VAL A 78 17.93 -7.05 -15.13
C VAL A 78 18.85 -6.31 -14.15
N LEU A 79 18.42 -5.15 -13.67
CA LEU A 79 19.18 -4.38 -12.69
C LEU A 79 19.38 -5.14 -11.37
N TRP A 80 18.41 -5.95 -10.96
CA TRP A 80 18.49 -6.76 -9.76
C TRP A 80 19.53 -7.89 -9.90
N VAL A 81 19.56 -8.53 -11.04
CA VAL A 81 20.59 -9.54 -11.37
C VAL A 81 21.98 -8.90 -11.40
N VAL A 82 22.13 -7.74 -12.08
CA VAL A 82 23.40 -6.98 -12.12
C VAL A 82 23.84 -6.56 -10.71
N ASP A 83 22.91 -6.08 -9.86
CA ASP A 83 23.21 -5.77 -8.46
C ASP A 83 23.71 -7.00 -7.68
N GLY A 84 23.07 -8.16 -7.91
CA GLY A 84 23.48 -9.45 -7.32
C GLY A 84 24.90 -9.87 -7.73
N PHE A 85 25.26 -9.71 -9.01
CA PHE A 85 26.61 -9.97 -9.49
C PHE A 85 27.65 -9.01 -8.90
N GLN A 86 27.35 -7.72 -8.81
CA GLN A 86 28.24 -6.71 -8.23
C GLN A 86 28.46 -6.92 -6.72
N LEU A 87 27.49 -7.47 -6.01
CA LEU A 87 27.57 -7.75 -4.56
C LEU A 87 28.03 -9.17 -4.23
N GLY A 88 28.15 -10.07 -5.22
CA GLY A 88 28.38 -11.50 -5.02
C GLY A 88 27.21 -12.24 -4.33
N THR A 89 26.07 -11.58 -4.11
CA THR A 89 24.91 -12.16 -3.44
C THR A 89 23.61 -11.57 -3.95
N LEU A 90 22.64 -12.42 -4.30
CA LEU A 90 21.32 -11.99 -4.71
C LEU A 90 20.48 -11.66 -3.46
N ARG A 91 20.05 -10.40 -3.33
CA ARG A 91 19.23 -9.94 -2.22
C ARG A 91 17.77 -10.36 -2.41
N ILE A 92 17.25 -11.19 -1.54
CA ILE A 92 15.85 -11.65 -1.55
C ILE A 92 15.18 -11.26 -0.25
N ASN A 93 13.94 -10.77 -0.33
CA ASN A 93 13.11 -10.51 0.83
C ASN A 93 12.09 -11.64 1.03
N ARG A 94 12.05 -12.21 2.25
CA ARG A 94 11.14 -13.30 2.62
C ARG A 94 9.79 -12.79 3.14
N ASN A 95 9.21 -11.78 2.51
CA ASN A 95 7.88 -11.30 2.87
C ASN A 95 6.81 -12.26 2.35
N LEU A 96 5.98 -12.80 3.26
CA LEU A 96 4.96 -13.81 2.91
C LEU A 96 3.85 -13.28 1.99
N LEU A 97 3.70 -11.95 1.84
CA LEU A 97 2.72 -11.37 0.91
C LEU A 97 3.04 -11.71 -0.56
N GLN A 98 4.28 -12.11 -0.87
CA GLN A 98 4.65 -12.57 -2.20
C GLN A 98 3.98 -13.90 -2.56
N LEU A 99 3.67 -14.76 -1.57
CA LEU A 99 3.12 -16.08 -1.82
C LEU A 99 1.71 -16.07 -2.43
N PRO A 100 0.73 -15.31 -1.91
CA PRO A 100 -0.59 -15.21 -2.55
C PRO A 100 -0.52 -14.62 -3.97
N LEU A 101 0.37 -13.64 -4.21
CA LEU A 101 0.57 -13.05 -5.55
C LEU A 101 1.15 -14.09 -6.53
N LEU A 102 2.18 -14.83 -6.10
CA LEU A 102 2.78 -15.90 -6.91
C LEU A 102 1.76 -17.02 -7.16
N ALA A 103 0.98 -17.40 -6.15
CA ALA A 103 -0.07 -18.42 -6.30
C ALA A 103 -1.18 -17.96 -7.27
N GLY A 104 -1.51 -16.67 -7.31
CA GLY A 104 -2.43 -16.10 -8.30
C GLY A 104 -1.88 -16.21 -9.73
N ILE A 105 -0.57 -15.97 -9.93
CA ILE A 105 0.09 -16.17 -11.23
C ILE A 105 0.03 -17.65 -11.62
N VAL A 106 0.35 -18.56 -10.69
CA VAL A 106 0.28 -20.02 -10.92
C VAL A 106 -1.14 -20.46 -11.27
N LEU A 107 -2.16 -19.92 -10.57
CA LEU A 107 -3.56 -20.19 -10.90
C LEU A 107 -3.88 -19.75 -12.34
N GLY A 108 -3.45 -18.56 -12.76
CA GLY A 108 -3.62 -18.10 -14.15
C GLY A 108 -2.95 -19.03 -15.15
N VAL A 109 -1.73 -19.54 -14.87
CA VAL A 109 -1.05 -20.52 -15.71
C VAL A 109 -1.86 -21.84 -15.75
N VAL A 110 -2.38 -22.32 -14.64
CA VAL A 110 -3.24 -23.51 -14.59
C VAL A 110 -4.51 -23.31 -15.43
N GLN A 111 -5.10 -22.12 -15.39
CA GLN A 111 -6.29 -21.79 -16.22
C GLN A 111 -6.00 -21.84 -17.73
N LEU A 112 -4.74 -21.73 -18.16
CA LEU A 112 -4.34 -21.88 -19.57
C LEU A 112 -4.14 -23.34 -20.01
N LEU A 113 -4.15 -24.31 -19.08
CA LEU A 113 -4.00 -25.70 -19.41
C LEU A 113 -5.27 -26.28 -20.09
N PRO A 114 -5.12 -27.19 -21.06
CA PRO A 114 -6.24 -27.79 -21.79
C PRO A 114 -6.94 -28.88 -20.94
N LEU A 115 -7.53 -28.49 -19.82
CA LEU A 115 -8.15 -29.42 -18.85
C LEU A 115 -9.68 -29.53 -18.99
N ARG A 116 -10.27 -28.80 -19.92
CA ARG A 116 -11.73 -28.82 -20.15
C ARG A 116 -12.13 -29.87 -21.18
N SER A 117 -13.12 -30.70 -20.86
CA SER A 117 -13.71 -31.65 -21.82
C SER A 117 -14.44 -30.88 -22.94
N GLY A 118 -13.98 -31.00 -24.20
CA GLY A 118 -14.67 -30.32 -25.29
C GLY A 118 -13.83 -30.03 -26.54
N GLY A 119 -12.68 -30.68 -26.70
CA GLY A 119 -11.82 -30.57 -27.90
C GLY A 119 -10.35 -30.31 -27.61
N LEU A 120 -9.51 -30.53 -28.58
CA LEU A 120 -8.04 -30.50 -28.49
C LEU A 120 -7.40 -29.18 -27.99
N LEU A 121 -8.18 -28.11 -27.78
CA LEU A 121 -7.71 -26.77 -27.41
C LEU A 121 -8.55 -26.06 -26.33
N SER A 122 -9.41 -26.75 -25.59
CA SER A 122 -10.27 -26.11 -24.59
C SER A 122 -9.53 -25.94 -23.26
N THR A 123 -9.09 -24.70 -22.98
CA THR A 123 -8.50 -24.30 -21.72
C THR A 123 -9.56 -24.13 -20.63
N LEU A 124 -9.15 -24.12 -19.35
CA LEU A 124 -10.04 -23.72 -18.26
C LEU A 124 -10.48 -22.26 -18.39
N SER A 125 -9.59 -21.38 -18.86
CA SER A 125 -9.92 -20.00 -19.17
C SER A 125 -10.80 -19.92 -20.41
N LEU A 126 -11.87 -19.13 -20.33
CA LEU A 126 -12.78 -18.82 -21.43
C LEU A 126 -12.24 -17.73 -22.37
N ASP A 127 -11.25 -16.97 -21.93
CA ASP A 127 -10.45 -16.04 -22.75
C ASP A 127 -8.95 -16.21 -22.44
N PRO A 128 -8.28 -17.16 -23.10
CA PRO A 128 -6.86 -17.41 -22.88
C PRO A 128 -5.96 -16.21 -23.19
N ASN A 129 -6.36 -15.33 -24.11
CA ASN A 129 -5.55 -14.16 -24.46
C ASN A 129 -5.56 -13.13 -23.35
N SER A 130 -6.73 -12.78 -22.81
CA SER A 130 -6.83 -11.90 -21.64
C SER A 130 -6.12 -12.49 -20.41
N THR A 131 -6.25 -13.81 -20.18
CA THR A 131 -5.54 -14.49 -19.10
C THR A 131 -4.02 -14.37 -19.22
N LYS A 132 -3.44 -14.54 -20.41
CA LYS A 132 -2.00 -14.32 -20.66
C LYS A 132 -1.58 -12.89 -20.31
N LEU A 133 -2.36 -11.89 -20.74
CA LEU A 133 -2.07 -10.48 -20.44
C LEU A 133 -2.10 -10.20 -18.93
N VAL A 134 -3.10 -10.72 -18.22
CA VAL A 134 -3.20 -10.57 -16.75
C VAL A 134 -2.05 -11.29 -16.02
N ILE A 135 -1.60 -12.48 -16.49
CA ILE A 135 -0.42 -13.17 -15.93
C ILE A 135 0.83 -12.30 -16.07
N VAL A 136 1.07 -11.70 -17.23
CA VAL A 136 2.23 -10.81 -17.46
C VAL A 136 2.13 -9.57 -16.56
N GLN A 137 0.94 -8.96 -16.44
CA GLN A 137 0.69 -7.82 -15.57
C GLN A 137 0.93 -8.15 -14.09
N LEU A 138 0.37 -9.27 -13.59
CA LEU A 138 0.58 -9.73 -12.21
C LEU A 138 2.05 -10.06 -11.93
N THR A 139 2.76 -10.64 -12.91
CA THR A 139 4.20 -10.90 -12.80
C THR A 139 4.98 -9.60 -12.66
N SER A 140 4.70 -8.60 -13.48
CA SER A 140 5.32 -7.28 -13.38
C SER A 140 5.01 -6.61 -12.04
N LEU A 141 3.76 -6.66 -11.57
CA LEU A 141 3.34 -6.15 -10.26
C LEU A 141 4.08 -6.86 -9.11
N LEU A 142 4.25 -8.19 -9.18
CA LEU A 142 5.03 -8.95 -8.21
C LEU A 142 6.50 -8.51 -8.20
N VAL A 143 7.09 -8.27 -9.38
CA VAL A 143 8.47 -7.77 -9.51
C VAL A 143 8.62 -6.39 -8.85
N TYR A 144 7.71 -5.45 -9.12
CA TYR A 144 7.73 -4.12 -8.49
C TYR A 144 7.56 -4.22 -6.96
N PHE A 145 6.65 -5.08 -6.50
CA PHE A 145 6.45 -5.33 -5.07
C PHE A 145 7.71 -5.89 -4.40
N ALA A 146 8.27 -6.96 -4.96
CA ALA A 146 9.47 -7.61 -4.45
C ALA A 146 10.70 -6.67 -4.50
N ALA A 147 10.86 -5.90 -5.58
CA ALA A 147 11.90 -4.90 -5.72
C ALA A 147 11.76 -3.77 -4.68
N THR A 148 10.54 -3.31 -4.41
CA THR A 148 10.28 -2.32 -3.34
C THR A 148 10.75 -2.85 -1.99
N LEU A 149 10.45 -4.11 -1.66
CA LEU A 149 10.89 -4.76 -0.42
C LEU A 149 12.42 -4.92 -0.31
N VAL A 150 13.12 -4.99 -1.44
CA VAL A 150 14.59 -5.19 -1.50
C VAL A 150 15.34 -3.86 -1.59
N PHE A 151 14.89 -2.96 -2.45
CA PHE A 151 15.62 -1.73 -2.77
C PHE A 151 15.23 -0.53 -1.90
N VAL A 152 14.09 -0.56 -1.17
CA VAL A 152 13.80 0.41 -0.11
C VAL A 152 14.39 -0.12 1.21
N ASP A 153 15.70 -0.11 1.34
CA ASP A 153 16.48 -0.79 2.38
C ASP A 153 17.10 0.16 3.42
N THR A 154 16.93 1.47 3.27
CA THR A 154 17.45 2.50 4.18
C THR A 154 16.39 3.51 4.58
N PRO A 155 16.52 4.19 5.74
CA PRO A 155 15.63 5.28 6.15
C PRO A 155 15.55 6.39 5.10
N HIS A 156 16.65 6.71 4.44
CA HIS A 156 16.69 7.73 3.40
C HIS A 156 15.84 7.34 2.18
N ARG A 157 15.96 6.08 1.68
CA ARG A 157 15.14 5.60 0.56
C ARG A 157 13.66 5.50 0.93
N LEU A 158 13.35 5.10 2.18
CA LEU A 158 11.99 5.13 2.70
C LEU A 158 11.41 6.56 2.69
N GLN A 159 12.18 7.54 3.17
CA GLN A 159 11.74 8.95 3.14
C GLN A 159 11.58 9.45 1.71
N LEU A 160 12.47 9.05 0.81
CA LEU A 160 12.44 9.49 -0.59
C LEU A 160 11.20 8.95 -1.32
N ILE A 161 10.88 7.66 -1.23
CA ILE A 161 9.69 7.09 -1.89
C ILE A 161 8.40 7.67 -1.31
N VAL A 162 8.32 7.86 0.01
CA VAL A 162 7.17 8.48 0.67
C VAL A 162 6.98 9.92 0.18
N ARG A 163 8.06 10.70 0.09
CA ARG A 163 8.02 12.07 -0.46
C ARG A 163 7.61 12.06 -1.93
N THR A 164 8.14 11.15 -2.74
CA THR A 164 7.77 11.01 -4.15
C THR A 164 6.26 10.80 -4.30
N ILE A 165 5.68 9.87 -3.53
CA ILE A 165 4.24 9.59 -3.57
C ILE A 165 3.42 10.82 -3.14
N MET A 166 3.81 11.49 -2.04
CA MET A 166 3.09 12.65 -1.53
C MET A 166 3.15 13.86 -2.48
N ILE A 167 4.35 14.17 -2.99
CA ILE A 167 4.53 15.30 -3.91
C ILE A 167 3.81 15.03 -5.22
N PHE A 168 3.97 13.83 -5.77
CA PHE A 168 3.29 13.47 -7.02
C PHE A 168 1.78 13.46 -6.85
N GLY A 169 1.24 12.88 -5.76
CA GLY A 169 -0.20 12.90 -5.47
C GLY A 169 -0.76 14.33 -5.36
N PHE A 170 -0.02 15.23 -4.73
CA PHE A 170 -0.39 16.65 -4.66
C PHE A 170 -0.40 17.34 -6.04
N LEU A 171 0.66 17.15 -6.83
CA LEU A 171 0.71 17.69 -8.19
C LEU A 171 -0.38 17.12 -9.09
N LEU A 172 -0.65 15.83 -8.94
CA LEU A 172 -1.73 15.15 -9.66
C LEU A 172 -3.11 15.65 -9.24
N ALA A 173 -3.30 16.00 -7.96
CA ALA A 173 -4.53 16.63 -7.47
C ALA A 173 -4.75 18.00 -8.10
N ILE A 174 -3.72 18.85 -8.13
CA ILE A 174 -3.77 20.16 -8.81
C ILE A 174 -4.08 19.98 -10.29
N PHE A 175 -3.37 19.09 -10.97
CA PHE A 175 -3.60 18.79 -12.39
C PHE A 175 -5.05 18.35 -12.65
N GLY A 176 -5.56 17.41 -11.84
CA GLY A 176 -6.94 16.90 -11.97
C GLY A 176 -7.99 18.00 -11.75
N LEU A 177 -7.81 18.84 -10.73
CA LEU A 177 -8.68 20.00 -10.48
C LEU A 177 -8.64 20.99 -11.64
N THR A 178 -7.46 21.40 -12.08
CA THR A 178 -7.30 22.35 -13.21
C THR A 178 -7.99 21.80 -14.46
N GLN A 179 -7.75 20.54 -14.79
CA GLN A 179 -8.35 19.91 -15.97
C GLN A 179 -9.86 19.77 -15.86
N SER A 180 -10.39 19.43 -14.68
CA SER A 180 -11.84 19.29 -14.47
C SER A 180 -12.61 20.62 -14.60
N PHE A 181 -11.97 21.74 -14.24
CA PHE A 181 -12.57 23.08 -14.43
C PHE A 181 -12.44 23.63 -15.86
N THR A 182 -11.33 23.31 -16.54
CA THR A 182 -11.06 23.87 -17.86
C THR A 182 -11.53 23.00 -19.02
N SER A 183 -11.63 21.69 -18.82
CA SER A 183 -12.04 20.74 -19.87
C SER A 183 -12.56 19.43 -19.26
N PRO A 184 -13.81 19.42 -18.72
CA PRO A 184 -14.35 18.30 -17.96
C PRO A 184 -14.64 17.04 -18.80
N THR A 185 -14.74 17.16 -20.13
CA THR A 185 -15.05 16.06 -21.06
C THR A 185 -13.80 15.46 -21.73
N LYS A 186 -12.62 16.09 -21.58
CA LYS A 186 -11.39 15.66 -22.27
C LYS A 186 -10.31 15.26 -21.28
N VAL A 187 -9.54 14.24 -21.63
CA VAL A 187 -8.28 13.92 -20.95
C VAL A 187 -7.16 14.68 -21.61
N TYR A 188 -6.28 15.31 -20.82
CA TYR A 188 -5.16 16.13 -21.30
C TYR A 188 -5.58 17.27 -22.26
N TRP A 189 -6.82 17.79 -22.15
CA TRP A 189 -7.42 18.80 -23.06
C TRP A 189 -7.53 18.38 -24.53
N MET A 190 -7.12 17.14 -24.87
CA MET A 190 -7.04 16.65 -26.24
C MET A 190 -8.05 15.53 -26.53
N ARG A 191 -8.09 14.49 -25.68
CA ARG A 191 -8.86 13.28 -25.95
C ARG A 191 -10.26 13.38 -25.36
N GLU A 192 -11.27 13.48 -26.22
CA GLU A 192 -12.67 13.44 -25.82
C GLU A 192 -13.12 12.02 -25.43
N LEU A 193 -13.97 11.90 -24.41
CA LEU A 193 -14.51 10.66 -23.91
C LEU A 193 -16.03 10.66 -24.04
N ASN A 194 -16.58 9.68 -24.76
CA ASN A 194 -18.03 9.59 -25.05
C ASN A 194 -18.79 8.77 -24.00
N GLN A 195 -18.14 7.88 -23.26
CA GLN A 195 -18.80 6.90 -22.38
C GLN A 195 -18.33 6.95 -20.93
N SER A 196 -17.35 7.79 -20.58
CA SER A 196 -16.81 7.89 -19.22
C SER A 196 -16.51 9.34 -18.84
N THR A 197 -16.49 9.62 -17.55
CA THR A 197 -16.12 10.93 -17.03
C THR A 197 -14.66 10.92 -16.62
N ALA A 198 -13.84 11.67 -17.35
CA ALA A 198 -12.43 11.86 -17.04
C ALA A 198 -12.21 12.66 -15.75
N PHE A 199 -11.11 12.39 -15.07
CA PHE A 199 -10.57 13.29 -14.07
C PHE A 199 -9.03 13.20 -14.08
N GLY A 200 -8.37 14.33 -14.32
CA GLY A 200 -6.94 14.37 -14.52
C GLY A 200 -6.50 13.46 -15.69
N PRO A 201 -5.45 12.67 -15.52
CA PRO A 201 -4.98 11.75 -16.57
C PRO A 201 -5.79 10.45 -16.66
N PHE A 202 -6.77 10.22 -15.77
CA PHE A 202 -7.56 9.00 -15.74
C PHE A 202 -8.80 9.11 -16.62
N ILE A 203 -9.05 8.07 -17.41
CA ILE A 203 -10.25 7.96 -18.23
C ILE A 203 -11.50 7.84 -17.35
N ASN A 204 -11.37 7.19 -16.19
CA ASN A 204 -12.45 6.99 -15.23
C ASN A 204 -12.13 7.75 -13.93
N ARG A 205 -13.04 8.65 -13.53
CA ARG A 205 -12.96 9.45 -12.30
C ARG A 205 -12.85 8.60 -11.02
N HIS A 206 -13.44 7.40 -11.01
CA HIS A 206 -13.39 6.50 -9.86
C HIS A 206 -11.98 5.95 -9.65
N HIS A 207 -11.23 5.69 -10.74
CA HIS A 207 -9.84 5.26 -10.66
C HIS A 207 -8.92 6.38 -10.15
N PHE A 208 -9.18 7.64 -10.56
CA PHE A 208 -8.48 8.79 -9.99
C PHE A 208 -8.76 8.91 -8.48
N ALA A 209 -10.04 8.75 -8.06
CA ALA A 209 -10.39 8.76 -6.64
C ALA A 209 -9.61 7.69 -5.86
N GLY A 210 -9.56 6.44 -6.35
CA GLY A 210 -8.79 5.36 -5.74
C GLY A 210 -7.28 5.65 -5.68
N TYR A 211 -6.73 6.33 -6.68
CA TYR A 211 -5.32 6.78 -6.64
C TYR A 211 -5.11 7.86 -5.56
N MET A 212 -6.05 8.80 -5.42
CA MET A 212 -6.00 9.83 -4.38
C MET A 212 -6.09 9.23 -2.97
N GLU A 213 -6.94 8.24 -2.73
CA GLU A 213 -7.03 7.50 -1.46
C GLU A 213 -5.67 6.92 -1.06
N LEU A 214 -4.98 6.27 -1.99
CA LEU A 214 -3.66 5.70 -1.74
C LEU A 214 -2.61 6.77 -1.44
N THR A 215 -2.67 7.94 -2.07
CA THR A 215 -1.67 9.00 -1.88
C THR A 215 -1.94 9.85 -0.63
N ILE A 216 -3.21 10.19 -0.34
CA ILE A 216 -3.60 11.00 0.83
C ILE A 216 -3.31 10.30 2.15
N SER A 217 -3.33 8.97 2.14
CA SER A 217 -3.05 8.14 3.32
C SER A 217 -1.72 8.49 3.99
N LEU A 218 -0.69 8.82 3.19
CA LEU A 218 0.65 9.09 3.70
C LEU A 218 0.73 10.40 4.48
N PRO A 219 0.38 11.58 3.94
CA PRO A 219 0.41 12.82 4.73
C PRO A 219 -0.56 12.78 5.90
N LEU A 220 -1.76 12.23 5.73
CA LEU A 220 -2.78 12.12 6.77
C LEU A 220 -2.34 11.18 7.90
N GLY A 221 -1.87 9.99 7.56
CA GLY A 221 -1.44 8.99 8.55
C GLY A 221 -0.20 9.44 9.32
N LEU A 222 0.79 10.06 8.66
CA LEU A 222 1.96 10.63 9.32
C LEU A 222 1.60 11.78 10.28
N LEU A 223 0.64 12.63 9.90
CA LEU A 223 0.11 13.71 10.72
C LEU A 223 -0.59 13.15 11.97
N LEU A 224 -1.53 12.21 11.80
CA LEU A 224 -2.31 11.61 12.89
C LEU A 224 -1.45 10.74 13.82
N ALA A 225 -0.43 10.07 13.29
CA ALA A 225 0.54 9.31 14.09
C ALA A 225 1.50 10.21 14.89
N GLY A 226 1.52 11.53 14.62
CA GLY A 226 2.45 12.47 15.25
C GLY A 226 3.91 12.19 14.89
N SER A 227 4.16 11.69 13.68
CA SER A 227 5.46 11.25 13.19
C SER A 227 6.26 12.35 12.47
N ILE A 228 5.71 13.57 12.44
CA ILE A 228 6.28 14.75 11.78
C ILE A 228 6.51 15.89 12.77
N ASP A 229 7.48 16.74 12.47
CA ASP A 229 7.79 17.93 13.24
C ASP A 229 6.61 18.91 13.24
N LYS A 230 6.48 19.71 14.30
CA LYS A 230 5.35 20.65 14.45
C LYS A 230 5.30 21.68 13.31
N GLU A 231 6.44 22.14 12.87
CA GLU A 231 6.61 23.16 11.82
C GLU A 231 6.09 22.65 10.46
N LYS A 232 6.11 21.34 10.22
CA LYS A 232 5.67 20.72 8.96
C LYS A 232 4.18 20.31 8.96
N ARG A 233 3.49 20.37 10.10
CA ARG A 233 2.11 19.88 10.22
C ARG A 233 1.15 20.60 9.28
N LEU A 234 1.28 21.92 9.17
CA LEU A 234 0.44 22.71 8.26
C LEU A 234 0.65 22.30 6.80
N LEU A 235 1.90 22.06 6.38
CA LEU A 235 2.20 21.56 5.05
C LEU A 235 1.54 20.22 4.77
N TYR A 236 1.64 19.26 5.71
CA TYR A 236 1.05 17.92 5.53
C TYR A 236 -0.49 17.98 5.52
N LEU A 237 -1.08 18.86 6.34
CA LEU A 237 -2.52 19.12 6.32
C LEU A 237 -2.96 19.73 4.98
N PHE A 238 -2.20 20.68 4.45
CA PHE A 238 -2.46 21.28 3.15
C PHE A 238 -2.37 20.25 2.01
N LEU A 239 -1.32 19.40 1.99
CA LEU A 239 -1.19 18.32 1.02
C LEU A 239 -2.40 17.37 1.07
N ALA A 240 -2.77 16.92 2.28
CA ALA A 240 -3.92 16.03 2.47
C ALA A 240 -5.23 16.72 2.06
N GLY A 241 -5.40 17.99 2.42
CA GLY A 241 -6.58 18.78 2.06
C GLY A 241 -6.77 18.91 0.56
N MET A 242 -5.72 19.28 -0.19
CA MET A 242 -5.79 19.42 -1.65
C MET A 242 -6.10 18.10 -2.35
N MET A 243 -5.46 16.98 -1.93
CA MET A 243 -5.76 15.66 -2.47
C MET A 243 -7.20 15.23 -2.13
N GLY A 244 -7.67 15.52 -0.90
CA GLY A 244 -9.03 15.24 -0.47
C GLY A 244 -10.08 16.03 -1.25
N VAL A 245 -9.85 17.33 -1.49
CA VAL A 245 -10.71 18.16 -2.34
C VAL A 245 -10.77 17.56 -3.76
N ALA A 246 -9.62 17.23 -4.36
CA ALA A 246 -9.59 16.63 -5.69
C ALA A 246 -10.37 15.31 -5.74
N LEU A 247 -10.26 14.46 -4.69
CA LEU A 247 -11.03 13.22 -4.58
C LEU A 247 -12.54 13.50 -4.52
N VAL A 248 -12.99 14.40 -3.65
CA VAL A 248 -14.42 14.72 -3.50
C VAL A 248 -14.98 15.32 -4.79
N MET A 249 -14.20 16.18 -5.48
CA MET A 249 -14.58 16.78 -6.77
C MET A 249 -14.75 15.76 -7.90
N THR A 250 -14.22 14.53 -7.76
CA THR A 250 -14.55 13.43 -8.70
C THR A 250 -16.03 13.04 -8.65
N ALA A 251 -16.76 13.39 -7.59
CA ALA A 251 -18.10 12.91 -7.27
C ALA A 251 -18.22 11.36 -7.30
N SER A 252 -17.14 10.66 -6.91
CA SER A 252 -17.13 9.21 -6.72
C SER A 252 -17.71 8.87 -5.35
N ARG A 253 -18.95 8.31 -5.32
CA ARG A 253 -19.59 7.90 -4.06
C ARG A 253 -18.71 6.89 -3.29
N GLY A 254 -18.20 5.86 -3.99
CA GLY A 254 -17.29 4.88 -3.42
C GLY A 254 -16.04 5.55 -2.85
N GLY A 255 -15.44 6.50 -3.59
CA GLY A 255 -14.27 7.25 -3.16
C GLY A 255 -14.50 8.09 -1.91
N ILE A 256 -15.64 8.78 -1.83
CA ILE A 256 -15.99 9.59 -0.64
C ILE A 256 -16.22 8.70 0.59
N ILE A 257 -16.96 7.60 0.45
CA ILE A 257 -17.17 6.62 1.53
C ILE A 257 -15.83 6.06 2.02
N SER A 258 -14.94 5.72 1.07
CA SER A 258 -13.62 5.16 1.36
C SER A 258 -12.72 6.17 2.08
N LEU A 259 -12.73 7.44 1.67
CA LEU A 259 -11.98 8.50 2.34
C LEU A 259 -12.45 8.69 3.80
N VAL A 260 -13.77 8.70 4.04
CA VAL A 260 -14.31 8.78 5.41
C VAL A 260 -13.88 7.56 6.23
N ALA A 261 -14.01 6.36 5.66
CA ALA A 261 -13.58 5.12 6.29
C ALA A 261 -12.06 5.12 6.60
N GLU A 262 -11.24 5.65 5.68
CA GLU A 262 -9.79 5.84 5.87
C GLU A 262 -9.48 6.75 7.05
N ILE A 263 -10.13 7.92 7.12
CA ILE A 263 -9.93 8.88 8.22
C ILE A 263 -10.29 8.22 9.55
N VAL A 264 -11.42 7.54 9.62
CA VAL A 264 -11.87 6.83 10.83
C VAL A 264 -10.87 5.73 11.22
N PHE A 265 -10.46 4.92 10.25
CA PHE A 265 -9.47 3.87 10.46
C PHE A 265 -8.14 4.45 11.00
N LEU A 266 -7.60 5.49 10.38
CA LEU A 266 -6.36 6.13 10.80
C LEU A 266 -6.47 6.75 12.20
N VAL A 267 -7.59 7.38 12.55
CA VAL A 267 -7.83 7.88 13.90
C VAL A 267 -7.78 6.74 14.91
N ILE A 268 -8.46 5.64 14.64
CA ILE A 268 -8.51 4.47 15.54
C ILE A 268 -7.12 3.83 15.68
N VAL A 269 -6.46 3.50 14.58
CA VAL A 269 -5.19 2.77 14.64
C VAL A 269 -4.07 3.64 15.23
N THR A 270 -4.03 4.94 14.94
CA THR A 270 -3.04 5.84 15.52
C THR A 270 -3.30 6.13 17.00
N ALA A 271 -4.55 6.03 17.48
CA ALA A 271 -4.88 6.08 18.90
C ALA A 271 -4.43 4.82 19.65
N ILE A 272 -4.58 3.63 19.02
CA ILE A 272 -4.16 2.34 19.60
C ILE A 272 -2.63 2.23 19.65
N TRP A 273 -1.96 2.55 18.53
CA TRP A 273 -0.51 2.38 18.34
C TRP A 273 0.28 3.67 18.67
N ARG A 274 0.04 4.22 19.86
CA ARG A 274 0.64 5.48 20.33
C ARG A 274 2.16 5.40 20.53
N LYS A 275 2.82 6.56 20.47
CA LYS A 275 4.24 6.74 20.76
C LYS A 275 4.58 6.23 22.16
N GLN A 276 5.69 5.52 22.30
CA GLN A 276 6.09 4.88 23.57
C GLN A 276 6.28 5.88 24.73
N GLY A 277 6.67 7.12 24.43
CA GLY A 277 6.80 8.22 25.40
C GLY A 277 5.46 8.74 25.92
N GLU A 278 4.40 8.69 25.10
CA GLU A 278 3.04 9.11 25.50
C GLU A 278 2.33 8.05 26.36
N ARG A 279 2.70 6.77 26.24
CA ARG A 279 2.12 5.68 27.05
C ARG A 279 2.40 5.82 28.54
N ARG A 280 3.48 6.51 28.94
CA ARG A 280 3.85 6.73 30.34
C ARG A 280 3.11 7.88 31.03
N ARG A 281 2.39 8.73 30.27
CA ARG A 281 1.58 9.81 30.83
C ARG A 281 0.17 9.29 31.09
N VAL A 282 -0.13 9.06 32.37
CA VAL A 282 -1.41 8.50 32.85
C VAL A 282 -2.49 9.58 32.86
N GLY A 283 -3.75 9.23 32.51
CA GLY A 283 -4.93 10.04 32.76
C GLY A 283 -5.27 11.08 31.67
N SER A 284 -5.38 12.37 32.05
CA SER A 284 -5.94 13.46 31.22
C SER A 284 -5.26 13.64 29.84
N SER A 285 -4.01 13.17 29.67
CA SER A 285 -3.28 13.28 28.39
C SER A 285 -3.78 12.30 27.30
N ARG A 286 -4.43 11.18 27.70
CA ARG A 286 -4.98 10.21 26.71
C ARG A 286 -6.20 10.78 26.01
N LEU A 287 -7.13 11.32 26.79
CA LEU A 287 -8.37 11.94 26.28
C LEU A 287 -8.04 13.16 25.39
N LYS A 288 -7.13 14.04 25.86
CA LYS A 288 -6.67 15.20 25.07
C LYS A 288 -6.05 14.78 23.72
N SER A 289 -5.24 13.72 23.69
CA SER A 289 -4.61 13.25 22.44
C SER A 289 -5.61 12.62 21.46
N VAL A 290 -6.62 11.89 21.95
CA VAL A 290 -7.70 11.37 21.11
C VAL A 290 -8.58 12.53 20.63
N ALA A 291 -8.98 13.44 21.52
CA ALA A 291 -9.75 14.63 21.18
C ALA A 291 -9.05 15.48 20.10
N THR A 292 -7.73 15.66 20.20
CA THR A 292 -6.95 16.40 19.16
C THR A 292 -7.02 15.70 17.81
N ARG A 293 -6.94 14.35 17.75
CA ARG A 293 -7.03 13.62 16.48
C ARG A 293 -8.43 13.67 15.88
N VAL A 294 -9.45 13.52 16.73
CA VAL A 294 -10.85 13.66 16.32
C VAL A 294 -11.14 15.09 15.83
N ALA A 295 -10.66 16.11 16.55
CA ALA A 295 -10.80 17.51 16.14
C ALA A 295 -10.09 17.77 14.80
N LEU A 296 -8.88 17.22 14.62
CA LEU A 296 -8.12 17.35 13.36
C LEU A 296 -8.83 16.64 12.21
N ALA A 297 -9.37 15.44 12.43
CA ALA A 297 -10.17 14.70 11.45
C ALA A 297 -11.47 15.44 11.11
N GLY A 298 -12.16 15.96 12.11
CA GLY A 298 -13.35 16.79 11.93
C GLY A 298 -13.05 18.08 11.14
N ALA A 299 -11.98 18.79 11.51
CA ALA A 299 -11.53 19.99 10.79
C ALA A 299 -11.17 19.67 9.33
N LEU A 300 -10.56 18.51 9.07
CA LEU A 300 -10.29 18.06 7.69
C LEU A 300 -11.60 17.82 6.92
N ILE A 301 -12.55 17.10 7.51
CA ILE A 301 -13.84 16.81 6.85
C ILE A 301 -14.60 18.12 6.56
N VAL A 302 -14.67 19.03 7.54
CA VAL A 302 -15.30 20.35 7.35
C VAL A 302 -14.55 21.17 6.31
N GLY A 303 -13.20 21.17 6.33
CA GLY A 303 -12.36 21.85 5.36
C GLY A 303 -12.51 21.29 3.95
N LEU A 304 -12.66 19.97 3.81
CA LEU A 304 -12.95 19.32 2.53
C LEU A 304 -14.32 19.75 1.97
N PHE A 305 -15.36 19.72 2.83
CA PHE A 305 -16.69 20.17 2.44
C PHE A 305 -16.69 21.65 2.02
N MET A 306 -16.07 22.51 2.83
CA MET A 306 -15.91 23.94 2.51
C MET A 306 -15.11 24.14 1.23
N GLY A 307 -14.01 23.40 1.02
CA GLY A 307 -13.21 23.45 -0.21
C GLY A 307 -14.02 23.10 -1.44
N VAL A 308 -14.88 22.09 -1.36
CA VAL A 308 -15.80 21.73 -2.46
C VAL A 308 -16.82 22.83 -2.73
N VAL A 309 -17.41 23.41 -1.70
CA VAL A 309 -18.39 24.50 -1.84
C VAL A 309 -17.73 25.75 -2.46
N LEU A 310 -16.53 26.12 -1.99
CA LEU A 310 -15.83 27.31 -2.46
C LEU A 310 -15.25 27.15 -3.89
N LEU A 311 -14.73 25.97 -4.23
CA LEU A 311 -14.10 25.72 -5.53
C LEU A 311 -15.09 25.20 -6.56
N GLY A 312 -16.06 24.39 -6.14
CA GLY A 312 -16.97 23.69 -7.03
C GLY A 312 -18.24 24.46 -7.40
N GLY A 313 -18.62 25.48 -6.62
CA GLY A 313 -19.83 26.24 -6.83
C GLY A 313 -21.11 25.39 -7.00
N GLU A 314 -22.12 25.91 -7.68
CA GLU A 314 -23.38 25.24 -7.98
C GLU A 314 -23.19 23.96 -8.84
N PHE A 315 -22.20 23.96 -9.73
CA PHE A 315 -21.94 22.81 -10.63
C PHE A 315 -21.57 21.53 -9.87
N SER A 316 -20.72 21.64 -8.86
CA SER A 316 -20.31 20.48 -8.05
C SER A 316 -21.39 20.04 -7.07
N LEU A 317 -22.13 21.00 -6.52
CA LEU A 317 -23.26 20.74 -5.63
C LEU A 317 -24.39 20.04 -6.37
N ASN A 318 -24.78 20.54 -7.55
CA ASN A 318 -25.80 19.92 -8.39
C ASN A 318 -25.38 18.52 -8.83
N ARG A 319 -24.14 18.32 -9.25
CA ARG A 319 -23.62 17.00 -9.62
C ARG A 319 -23.63 16.00 -8.47
N PHE A 320 -23.40 16.47 -7.24
CA PHE A 320 -23.52 15.64 -6.04
C PHE A 320 -25.00 15.33 -5.74
N ILE A 321 -25.87 16.33 -5.77
CA ILE A 321 -27.32 16.17 -5.56
C ILE A 321 -27.93 15.24 -6.61
N ASP A 322 -27.62 15.43 -7.90
CA ASP A 322 -28.08 14.57 -8.99
C ASP A 322 -27.58 13.12 -8.80
N SER A 323 -26.37 12.96 -8.28
CA SER A 323 -25.82 11.62 -7.99
C SER A 323 -26.58 10.91 -6.86
N VAL A 324 -27.22 11.63 -5.95
CA VAL A 324 -28.01 11.09 -4.82
C VAL A 324 -29.47 10.85 -5.23
N ASN A 325 -30.02 11.69 -6.11
CA ASN A 325 -31.44 11.69 -6.51
C ASN A 325 -31.73 10.84 -7.76
N THR A 326 -30.90 9.86 -8.09
CA THR A 326 -31.16 8.96 -9.23
C THR A 326 -32.17 7.87 -8.86
N ASP A 327 -33.08 7.52 -9.79
CA ASP A 327 -34.07 6.43 -9.64
C ASP A 327 -33.40 5.06 -9.40
N ASP A 328 -32.17 4.87 -9.86
CA ASP A 328 -31.31 3.71 -9.56
C ASP A 328 -30.06 4.15 -8.79
N PRO A 329 -30.07 4.04 -7.43
CA PRO A 329 -28.91 4.35 -6.59
C PRO A 329 -27.66 3.55 -6.94
N THR A 330 -27.81 2.39 -7.60
CA THR A 330 -26.70 1.52 -8.02
C THR A 330 -26.14 1.89 -9.38
N THR A 331 -26.78 2.79 -10.14
CA THR A 331 -26.37 3.15 -11.50
C THR A 331 -26.20 1.93 -12.44
N GLY A 332 -27.13 0.98 -12.39
CA GLY A 332 -27.11 -0.27 -13.15
C GLY A 332 -26.27 -1.39 -12.51
N ARG A 333 -25.52 -1.13 -11.47
CA ARG A 333 -24.61 -2.12 -10.85
C ARG A 333 -25.33 -3.30 -10.24
N ALA A 334 -26.55 -3.13 -9.73
CA ALA A 334 -27.35 -4.24 -9.20
C ALA A 334 -27.54 -5.35 -10.25
N HIS A 335 -27.83 -4.97 -11.51
CA HIS A 335 -27.92 -5.90 -12.63
C HIS A 335 -26.54 -6.55 -12.91
N PHE A 336 -25.47 -5.76 -12.97
CA PHE A 336 -24.12 -6.28 -13.23
C PHE A 336 -23.70 -7.30 -12.16
N TRP A 337 -24.02 -7.04 -10.91
CA TRP A 337 -23.72 -7.95 -9.80
C TRP A 337 -24.56 -9.22 -9.83
N SER A 338 -25.88 -9.14 -10.20
CA SER A 338 -26.70 -10.33 -10.34
C SER A 338 -26.16 -11.27 -11.43
N VAL A 339 -25.81 -10.72 -12.60
CA VAL A 339 -25.19 -11.50 -13.68
C VAL A 339 -23.84 -12.09 -13.23
N THR A 340 -23.03 -11.30 -12.51
CA THR A 340 -21.74 -11.79 -11.98
C THR A 340 -21.94 -12.95 -10.99
N LEU A 341 -22.95 -12.89 -10.13
CA LEU A 341 -23.27 -13.99 -9.21
C LEU A 341 -23.66 -15.27 -9.96
N ASP A 342 -24.37 -15.17 -11.07
CA ASP A 342 -24.72 -16.33 -11.87
C ASP A 342 -23.50 -16.93 -12.59
N ILE A 343 -22.56 -16.09 -13.05
CA ILE A 343 -21.24 -16.53 -13.54
C ILE A 343 -20.47 -17.29 -12.46
N ILE A 344 -20.42 -16.75 -11.24
CA ILE A 344 -19.73 -17.38 -10.08
C ILE A 344 -20.36 -18.72 -9.74
N LYS A 345 -21.70 -18.82 -9.68
CA LYS A 345 -22.41 -20.08 -9.42
C LYS A 345 -22.08 -21.16 -10.46
N ALA A 346 -21.94 -20.76 -11.71
CA ALA A 346 -21.59 -21.67 -12.81
C ALA A 346 -20.13 -22.12 -12.82
N ASN A 347 -19.22 -21.32 -12.24
CA ASN A 347 -17.76 -21.56 -12.24
C ASN A 347 -17.15 -21.35 -10.84
N PRO A 348 -17.58 -22.08 -9.78
CA PRO A 348 -17.31 -21.68 -8.40
C PRO A 348 -15.87 -21.93 -7.94
N ILE A 349 -15.15 -22.90 -8.49
CA ILE A 349 -13.84 -23.34 -7.93
C ILE A 349 -12.69 -22.51 -8.50
N ALA A 350 -12.50 -22.54 -9.81
CA ALA A 350 -11.36 -21.90 -10.50
C ALA A 350 -11.75 -20.63 -11.28
N GLY A 351 -13.04 -20.29 -11.28
CA GLY A 351 -13.54 -19.15 -12.06
C GLY A 351 -13.56 -19.38 -13.57
N THR A 352 -13.72 -18.31 -14.31
CA THR A 352 -13.84 -18.31 -15.78
C THR A 352 -12.51 -18.05 -16.51
N GLY A 353 -11.47 -17.70 -15.78
CA GLY A 353 -10.17 -17.27 -16.30
C GLY A 353 -9.88 -15.82 -15.93
N LEU A 354 -8.64 -15.55 -15.51
CA LEU A 354 -8.21 -14.19 -15.17
C LEU A 354 -8.42 -13.24 -16.36
N GLY A 355 -9.22 -12.20 -16.19
CA GLY A 355 -9.54 -11.22 -17.22
C GLY A 355 -10.56 -11.70 -18.27
N ALA A 356 -11.22 -12.85 -18.09
CA ALA A 356 -12.21 -13.37 -19.03
C ALA A 356 -13.62 -12.78 -18.84
N PHE A 357 -13.81 -11.92 -17.84
CA PHE A 357 -15.12 -11.38 -17.45
C PHE A 357 -15.88 -10.75 -18.62
N GLY A 358 -15.23 -9.87 -19.39
CA GLY A 358 -15.90 -9.15 -20.49
C GLY A 358 -16.45 -10.07 -21.59
N VAL A 359 -15.85 -11.25 -21.77
CA VAL A 359 -16.31 -12.27 -22.73
C VAL A 359 -17.44 -13.08 -22.13
N ILE A 360 -17.30 -13.56 -20.88
CA ILE A 360 -18.30 -14.43 -20.26
C ILE A 360 -19.57 -13.67 -19.87
N TYR A 361 -19.47 -12.39 -19.51
CA TYR A 361 -20.59 -11.55 -19.14
C TYR A 361 -21.71 -11.57 -20.19
N THR A 362 -21.35 -11.46 -21.47
CA THR A 362 -22.31 -11.43 -22.59
C THR A 362 -23.15 -12.71 -22.70
N ARG A 363 -22.64 -13.85 -22.20
CA ARG A 363 -23.36 -15.13 -22.21
C ARG A 363 -24.48 -15.19 -21.17
N TYR A 364 -24.34 -14.43 -20.06
CA TYR A 364 -25.26 -14.44 -18.94
C TYR A 364 -26.12 -13.16 -18.87
N ASP A 365 -25.79 -12.13 -19.68
CA ASP A 365 -26.51 -10.86 -19.69
C ASP A 365 -27.92 -11.04 -20.27
N SER A 366 -28.94 -10.72 -19.47
CA SER A 366 -30.37 -10.76 -19.87
C SER A 366 -30.81 -9.51 -20.65
N ARG A 367 -29.97 -8.48 -20.78
CA ARG A 367 -30.29 -7.21 -21.46
C ARG A 367 -29.80 -7.16 -22.91
N ASN A 368 -29.60 -8.30 -23.54
CA ASN A 368 -29.29 -8.46 -24.98
C ASN A 368 -28.05 -7.66 -25.45
N GLY A 369 -27.02 -7.54 -24.64
CA GLY A 369 -25.77 -6.88 -25.04
C GLY A 369 -25.87 -5.37 -25.21
N LEU A 370 -26.85 -4.71 -24.59
CA LEU A 370 -26.98 -3.25 -24.56
C LEU A 370 -25.71 -2.54 -24.06
N TYR A 371 -24.94 -3.21 -23.19
CA TYR A 371 -23.68 -2.68 -22.63
C TYR A 371 -22.57 -3.73 -22.77
N ARG A 372 -21.45 -3.33 -23.32
CA ARG A 372 -20.22 -4.10 -23.21
C ARG A 372 -19.57 -3.82 -21.86
N LEU A 373 -19.69 -4.76 -20.94
CA LEU A 373 -19.15 -4.63 -19.61
C LEU A 373 -17.82 -5.38 -19.51
N GLU A 374 -16.73 -4.66 -19.26
CA GLU A 374 -15.38 -5.25 -19.16
C GLU A 374 -15.06 -5.72 -17.72
N GLN A 375 -15.75 -5.17 -16.71
CA GLN A 375 -15.49 -5.43 -15.30
C GLN A 375 -16.80 -5.42 -14.49
N ALA A 376 -16.85 -6.16 -13.38
CA ALA A 376 -18.04 -6.27 -12.51
C ALA A 376 -18.36 -5.01 -11.68
N HIS A 377 -17.56 -3.96 -11.72
CA HIS A 377 -17.63 -2.79 -10.82
C HIS A 377 -17.69 -3.17 -9.33
N ASN A 378 -16.98 -4.22 -8.97
CA ASN A 378 -16.75 -4.69 -7.61
C ASN A 378 -15.56 -5.67 -7.67
N ASP A 379 -14.41 -5.29 -7.11
CA ASP A 379 -13.19 -6.10 -7.17
C ASP A 379 -13.37 -7.49 -6.54
N TYR A 380 -14.21 -7.61 -5.49
CA TYR A 380 -14.45 -8.90 -4.83
C TYR A 380 -15.22 -9.85 -5.74
N LEU A 381 -16.32 -9.39 -6.32
CA LEU A 381 -17.10 -10.19 -7.27
C LEU A 381 -16.27 -10.54 -8.51
N GLN A 382 -15.44 -9.62 -8.97
CA GLN A 382 -14.53 -9.84 -10.09
C GLN A 382 -13.55 -10.97 -9.80
N VAL A 383 -12.90 -10.97 -8.62
CA VAL A 383 -11.98 -12.05 -8.21
C VAL A 383 -12.69 -13.41 -8.17
N PHE A 384 -13.91 -13.47 -7.62
CA PHE A 384 -14.66 -14.72 -7.59
C PHE A 384 -15.13 -15.17 -9.00
N SER A 385 -15.48 -14.24 -9.88
CA SER A 385 -15.82 -14.56 -11.26
C SER A 385 -14.62 -15.10 -12.03
N ASP A 386 -13.48 -14.41 -11.95
CA ASP A 386 -12.29 -14.73 -12.75
C ASP A 386 -11.49 -15.93 -12.20
N ALA A 387 -11.44 -16.08 -10.88
CA ALA A 387 -10.54 -17.00 -10.18
C ALA A 387 -11.25 -17.94 -9.18
N GLY A 388 -12.57 -17.87 -9.07
CA GLY A 388 -13.39 -18.71 -8.18
C GLY A 388 -13.02 -18.55 -6.70
N VAL A 389 -13.42 -19.55 -5.92
CA VAL A 389 -13.09 -19.62 -4.47
C VAL A 389 -11.58 -19.68 -4.25
N VAL A 390 -10.82 -20.31 -5.13
CA VAL A 390 -9.34 -20.36 -5.02
C VAL A 390 -8.77 -18.96 -5.05
N GLY A 391 -9.15 -18.14 -6.04
CA GLY A 391 -8.73 -16.73 -6.11
C GLY A 391 -9.19 -15.91 -4.90
N GLY A 392 -10.44 -16.11 -4.46
CA GLY A 392 -10.98 -15.46 -3.26
C GLY A 392 -10.17 -15.76 -2.00
N VAL A 393 -9.77 -17.02 -1.78
CA VAL A 393 -8.91 -17.43 -0.64
C VAL A 393 -7.51 -16.79 -0.76
N LEU A 394 -6.93 -16.71 -1.95
CA LEU A 394 -5.62 -16.08 -2.18
C LEU A 394 -5.69 -14.58 -1.87
N ALA A 395 -6.70 -13.87 -2.38
CA ALA A 395 -6.90 -12.45 -2.12
C ALA A 395 -7.14 -12.19 -0.62
N PHE A 396 -8.00 -12.97 0.03
CA PHE A 396 -8.26 -12.86 1.46
C PHE A 396 -7.00 -13.11 2.30
N SER A 397 -6.21 -14.14 1.95
CA SER A 397 -4.94 -14.44 2.63
C SER A 397 -3.93 -13.31 2.50
N PHE A 398 -3.86 -12.65 1.33
CA PHE A 398 -3.03 -11.45 1.13
C PHE A 398 -3.45 -10.33 2.08
N VAL A 399 -4.74 -10.02 2.16
CA VAL A 399 -5.28 -8.97 3.04
C VAL A 399 -4.99 -9.28 4.51
N VAL A 400 -5.26 -10.50 4.97
CA VAL A 400 -4.97 -10.93 6.36
C VAL A 400 -3.48 -10.79 6.68
N LEU A 401 -2.61 -11.27 5.80
CA LEU A 401 -1.16 -11.16 5.97
C LEU A 401 -0.68 -9.72 5.97
N LEU A 402 -1.27 -8.85 5.12
CA LEU A 402 -0.97 -7.43 5.06
C LEU A 402 -1.22 -6.76 6.41
N PHE A 403 -2.44 -6.87 6.94
CA PHE A 403 -2.78 -6.22 8.21
C PHE A 403 -2.03 -6.84 9.39
N TYR A 404 -1.91 -8.17 9.46
CA TYR A 404 -1.14 -8.84 10.49
C TYR A 404 0.32 -8.37 10.54
N ARG A 405 1.00 -8.33 9.39
CA ARG A 405 2.39 -7.88 9.32
C ARG A 405 2.54 -6.38 9.48
N GLY A 406 1.65 -5.60 8.89
CA GLY A 406 1.65 -4.15 9.01
C GLY A 406 1.48 -3.69 10.45
N PHE A 407 0.54 -4.28 11.20
CA PHE A 407 0.38 -3.98 12.63
C PHE A 407 1.59 -4.42 13.48
N LYS A 408 2.34 -5.44 13.09
CA LYS A 408 3.63 -5.73 13.73
C LYS A 408 4.63 -4.60 13.54
N ARG A 409 4.64 -3.93 12.38
CA ARG A 409 5.51 -2.77 12.08
C ARG A 409 5.05 -1.50 12.77
N ALA A 410 3.76 -1.36 13.04
CA ALA A 410 3.23 -0.29 13.88
C ALA A 410 3.78 -0.27 15.32
N LYS A 411 4.47 -1.35 15.75
CA LYS A 411 5.21 -1.44 17.02
C LYS A 411 6.63 -0.84 16.96
N SER A 412 7.08 -0.37 15.80
CA SER A 412 8.41 0.22 15.64
C SER A 412 8.66 1.35 16.65
N ARG A 413 9.90 1.42 17.14
CA ARG A 413 10.37 2.52 18.01
C ARG A 413 10.70 3.78 17.23
N ASP A 414 10.99 3.65 15.95
CA ASP A 414 11.17 4.76 15.03
C ASP A 414 9.79 5.37 14.70
N ASP A 415 9.65 6.66 14.99
CA ASP A 415 8.39 7.37 14.86
C ASP A 415 7.95 7.50 13.40
N PHE A 416 8.90 7.79 12.50
CA PHE A 416 8.61 7.92 11.07
C PHE A 416 8.22 6.57 10.46
N ARG A 417 9.00 5.52 10.75
CA ARG A 417 8.72 4.15 10.28
C ARG A 417 7.35 3.66 10.75
N ARG A 418 7.00 3.91 12.02
CA ARG A 418 5.67 3.59 12.58
C ARG A 418 4.57 4.35 11.86
N GLY A 419 4.77 5.67 11.67
CA GLY A 419 3.82 6.52 10.96
C GLY A 419 3.58 6.05 9.52
N VAL A 420 4.65 5.73 8.78
CA VAL A 420 4.55 5.18 7.41
C VAL A 420 3.79 3.85 7.40
N ALA A 421 4.04 2.94 8.37
CA ALA A 421 3.32 1.67 8.41
C ALA A 421 1.81 1.87 8.62
N LEU A 422 1.41 2.74 9.54
CA LEU A 422 0.00 3.04 9.81
C LEU A 422 -0.66 3.77 8.65
N ALA A 423 0.04 4.75 8.06
CA ALA A 423 -0.42 5.48 6.89
C ALA A 423 -0.67 4.55 5.69
N ALA A 424 0.31 3.72 5.37
CA ALA A 424 0.21 2.76 4.27
C ALA A 424 -0.93 1.74 4.48
N LEU A 425 -1.15 1.27 5.72
CA LEU A 425 -2.31 0.44 6.04
C LEU A 425 -3.63 1.20 5.84
N GLY A 426 -3.66 2.52 6.14
CA GLY A 426 -4.83 3.37 5.90
C GLY A 426 -5.22 3.42 4.44
N GLY A 427 -4.28 3.70 3.55
CA GLY A 427 -4.53 3.73 2.10
C GLY A 427 -4.93 2.35 1.54
N CYS A 428 -4.27 1.27 2.00
CA CYS A 428 -4.69 -0.07 1.64
C CYS A 428 -6.12 -0.37 2.10
N PHE A 429 -6.49 0.05 3.31
CA PHE A 429 -7.84 -0.11 3.85
C PHE A 429 -8.88 0.68 3.03
N ALA A 430 -8.57 1.94 2.68
CA ALA A 430 -9.46 2.79 1.89
C ALA A 430 -9.81 2.13 0.56
N VAL A 431 -8.81 1.67 -0.20
CA VAL A 431 -9.05 1.01 -1.49
C VAL A 431 -9.83 -0.30 -1.32
N LEU A 432 -9.59 -1.08 -0.26
CA LEU A 432 -10.39 -2.27 0.04
C LEU A 432 -11.87 -1.91 0.30
N VAL A 433 -12.16 -0.77 0.91
CA VAL A 433 -13.54 -0.26 1.04
C VAL A 433 -14.08 0.17 -0.34
N HIS A 434 -13.29 0.88 -1.15
CA HIS A 434 -13.70 1.32 -2.50
C HIS A 434 -13.99 0.13 -3.41
N SER A 435 -13.27 -0.97 -3.28
CA SER A 435 -13.43 -2.22 -4.04
C SER A 435 -14.82 -2.85 -3.93
N PHE A 436 -15.63 -2.48 -2.93
CA PHE A 436 -17.07 -2.85 -2.89
C PHE A 436 -17.91 -2.09 -3.92
N PHE A 437 -17.46 -0.93 -4.37
CA PHE A 437 -18.24 -0.01 -5.19
C PHE A 437 -17.68 0.14 -6.61
N ASP A 438 -16.43 -0.27 -6.85
CA ASP A 438 -15.78 -0.17 -8.16
C ASP A 438 -14.63 -1.18 -8.30
N PHE A 439 -13.97 -1.21 -9.48
CA PHE A 439 -12.82 -2.09 -9.80
C PHE A 439 -11.49 -1.32 -9.78
N THR A 440 -11.24 -0.60 -8.71
CA THR A 440 -10.07 0.29 -8.59
C THR A 440 -8.73 -0.43 -8.67
N LEU A 441 -8.64 -1.68 -8.19
CA LEU A 441 -7.42 -2.50 -8.22
C LEU A 441 -7.15 -3.15 -9.59
N HIS A 442 -8.10 -3.16 -10.51
CA HIS A 442 -7.88 -3.59 -11.89
C HIS A 442 -7.16 -2.52 -12.71
N THR A 443 -7.11 -1.26 -12.25
CA THR A 443 -6.27 -0.22 -12.85
C THR A 443 -4.82 -0.42 -12.42
N THR A 444 -3.91 -0.65 -13.38
CA THR A 444 -2.51 -1.02 -13.10
C THR A 444 -1.78 -0.02 -12.20
N SER A 445 -2.00 1.28 -12.38
CA SER A 445 -1.40 2.33 -11.52
C SER A 445 -1.85 2.22 -10.06
N ASN A 446 -3.13 1.93 -9.82
CA ASN A 446 -3.69 1.78 -8.48
C ASN A 446 -3.18 0.49 -7.83
N ALA A 447 -3.16 -0.62 -8.59
CA ALA A 447 -2.59 -1.88 -8.13
C ALA A 447 -1.10 -1.76 -7.77
N LEU A 448 -0.31 -1.05 -8.60
CA LEU A 448 1.10 -0.76 -8.31
C LEU A 448 1.24 0.00 -7.00
N LEU A 449 0.51 1.12 -6.85
CA LEU A 449 0.62 1.97 -5.67
C LEU A 449 0.11 1.24 -4.40
N PHE A 450 -0.97 0.46 -4.51
CA PHE A 450 -1.46 -0.42 -3.44
C PHE A 450 -0.38 -1.41 -2.99
N LEU A 451 0.30 -2.09 -3.92
CA LEU A 451 1.37 -3.03 -3.59
C LEU A 451 2.60 -2.32 -3.02
N ILE A 452 2.95 -1.13 -3.50
CA ILE A 452 4.02 -0.33 -2.91
C ILE A 452 3.65 0.05 -1.46
N LEU A 453 2.44 0.52 -1.19
CA LEU A 453 1.99 0.79 0.18
C LEU A 453 2.00 -0.49 1.04
N ALA A 454 1.56 -1.63 0.50
CA ALA A 454 1.64 -2.92 1.18
C ALA A 454 3.11 -3.30 1.52
N ALA A 455 4.06 -3.03 0.62
CA ALA A 455 5.48 -3.19 0.90
C ALA A 455 5.94 -2.23 2.00
N LEU A 456 5.59 -0.94 1.91
CA LEU A 456 5.92 0.06 2.93
C LEU A 456 5.31 -0.27 4.30
N ALA A 457 4.10 -0.82 4.35
CA ALA A 457 3.46 -1.26 5.59
C ALA A 457 4.21 -2.43 6.26
N THR A 458 4.78 -3.35 5.47
CA THR A 458 5.23 -4.67 5.96
C THR A 458 6.74 -4.89 5.94
N MET A 459 7.54 -4.01 5.32
CA MET A 459 8.99 -4.16 5.17
C MET A 459 9.76 -4.30 6.49
N ASN A 460 10.97 -4.84 6.43
CA ASN A 460 11.80 -5.19 7.58
C ASN A 460 12.34 -3.97 8.34
N GLY A 461 12.84 -4.20 9.57
CA GLY A 461 13.43 -3.20 10.46
C GLY A 461 14.76 -2.57 10.00
N ARG A 462 15.31 -2.96 8.82
CA ARG A 462 16.53 -2.34 8.26
C ARG A 462 16.33 -0.86 7.89
N VAL A 463 15.08 -0.44 7.69
CA VAL A 463 14.70 0.95 7.40
C VAL A 463 14.49 1.81 8.65
N GLU A 464 14.71 1.25 9.85
CA GLU A 464 14.64 1.99 11.10
C GLU A 464 15.96 2.71 11.36
N ASP A 465 15.89 3.97 11.81
CA ASP A 465 17.06 4.69 12.27
C ASP A 465 17.65 4.00 13.51
N ALA A 466 18.97 3.81 13.52
CA ALA A 466 19.67 3.34 14.72
C ALA A 466 19.37 4.29 15.88
N PRO A 467 19.03 3.79 17.09
CA PRO A 467 18.74 4.65 18.22
C PRO A 467 19.94 5.58 18.44
N ARG A 468 19.72 6.90 18.34
CA ARG A 468 20.73 7.91 18.67
C ARG A 468 21.18 7.65 20.10
N ARG A 469 22.42 7.16 20.27
CA ARG A 469 23.07 7.09 21.58
C ARG A 469 23.05 8.53 22.14
N ARG A 470 22.22 8.77 23.16
CA ARG A 470 22.38 9.97 23.99
C ARG A 470 23.81 9.98 24.47
N ARG A 471 24.64 10.87 23.94
CA ARG A 471 25.97 11.18 24.46
C ARG A 471 25.74 11.52 25.94
N ARG A 472 26.10 10.58 26.83
CA ARG A 472 26.16 10.85 28.25
C ARG A 472 27.20 11.96 28.36
N LYS A 473 26.78 13.17 28.73
CA LYS A 473 27.70 14.19 29.19
C LYS A 473 28.43 13.55 30.38
N THR A 474 29.66 13.15 30.17
CA THR A 474 30.61 12.95 31.27
C THR A 474 30.70 14.29 31.94
N SER A 475 30.11 14.41 33.15
CA SER A 475 30.44 15.50 34.07
C SER A 475 31.93 15.32 34.35
N GLU A 476 32.73 16.26 33.94
CA GLU A 476 34.09 16.43 34.43
C GLU A 476 33.97 16.54 35.95
N ALA A 477 34.43 15.49 36.61
CA ALA A 477 34.67 15.54 38.05
C ALA A 477 35.80 16.54 38.24
N THR A 478 35.50 17.72 38.74
CA THR A 478 36.42 18.64 39.33
C THR A 478 37.15 17.90 40.47
N SER A 479 38.42 17.65 40.31
CA SER A 479 39.32 17.19 41.37
C SER A 479 39.33 18.25 42.45
N PRO A 480 39.18 17.92 43.77
CA PRO A 480 39.44 18.88 44.82
C PRO A 480 40.93 19.10 44.94
N GLU A 481 41.41 20.33 44.79
CA GLU A 481 42.71 20.75 45.24
C GLU A 481 42.77 20.56 46.75
N LEU A 482 43.76 19.80 47.22
CA LEU A 482 44.16 19.69 48.62
C LEU A 482 45.13 20.81 48.95
N PRO A 483 45.08 21.35 50.18
CA PRO A 483 45.92 22.47 50.65
C PRO A 483 47.41 22.09 50.88
#